data_47e2792e2fb3ca8af8e4ba847b64a276
#
_entry.id   47e2792e2fb3ca8af8e4ba847b64a276
#
_cell.length_a   1.000
_cell.length_b   1.000
_cell.length_c   1.000
_cell.angle_alpha   90.00
_cell.angle_beta   90.00
_cell.angle_gamma   90.00
#
_symmetry.space_group_name_H-M   'P 1'
#
loop_
_entity.id
_entity.type
_entity.pdbx_description
1 polymer ?
#
loop_
_entity_poly.entity_id
_entity_poly.type
_entity_poly.pdbx_seq_one_letter_code
_entity_poly.pdbx_strand_id
1 'polypeptide(L)'
;MSKYLTIILSLLFILSCSNGADTVTEEDAKQFLAEVEEKAKTEGPVYSSAYWIQSNFITYDSQKVAADFSKRGTLEALEQARTASSFDDLELDPADRRALNIIKNGFVMPPPLDDQLAGEMASIMTELESMYGSGSHCFAEDDCYDLEAFENIIDNSRDPDELLKAWNGWREIGKPMKAKYLRMVDIGNQGAQDLGFEGLSDLWFSQYDMPANEFSETVDKVYEDLKPLYEALQCHVRAELNEFYGDEVVENEGSIPAHILGNMWAQSWANIYDIAYQEEAAGKPINITKVIEDKGLSEIEMVEISEDFFLSLGFEPLSDTFWERSLFIKPVDRGVVCHASAWDIDSANQDLRIKMCIDKNEEDFSTIHHELGHIFYYQAYKDQPVVFQRGANDGFHEAVGDLLTLSITPNYLEQIGFATSEEAESAKQNEVAFLMKKALDSVVATPWTLMLDKWRMAVFNGELSEDELNDYWWELREKYQGVKAPNDRPADAFDPGAKYHVPGNTPYTRYYLARILQYQFHESLCEQIGFDGPLHECSIYNNEVAGDSLRAMLSLGQSKPWQDALENIIGTRELNGTSMLNYYAPLKEWLDEQNQGRSCGW
;
A
#
# COMPACT_ATOMS: atom_id res chain seq x y z
N MET A 1 -53.58 -15.58 65.46
CA MET A 1 -52.90 -16.88 65.33
C MET A 1 -53.52 -17.57 64.12
N SER A 2 -52.95 -17.44 62.97
CA SER A 2 -53.43 -18.12 61.77
C SER A 2 -52.19 -18.63 61.00
N LYS A 3 -52.16 -19.94 60.81
CA LYS A 3 -51.11 -20.67 60.11
C LYS A 3 -51.41 -20.60 58.62
N TYR A 4 -50.51 -20.02 57.82
CA TYR A 4 -50.53 -20.16 56.36
C TYR A 4 -49.64 -21.34 55.94
N LEU A 5 -50.28 -22.30 55.31
CA LEU A 5 -49.70 -23.50 54.71
C LEU A 5 -49.29 -23.15 53.28
N THR A 6 -48.00 -23.10 53.00
CA THR A 6 -47.48 -22.86 51.65
C THR A 6 -47.27 -24.21 50.95
N ILE A 7 -48.04 -24.48 49.90
CA ILE A 7 -47.89 -25.65 49.02
C ILE A 7 -46.81 -25.31 48.01
N ILE A 8 -45.68 -26.04 48.10
CA ILE A 8 -44.64 -25.99 47.11
C ILE A 8 -44.99 -26.99 45.98
N LEU A 9 -45.37 -26.45 44.82
CA LEU A 9 -45.58 -27.23 43.59
C LEU A 9 -44.22 -27.43 42.91
N SER A 10 -43.63 -28.62 43.05
CA SER A 10 -42.42 -29.01 42.37
C SER A 10 -42.76 -29.32 40.90
N LEU A 11 -42.47 -28.39 39.97
CA LEU A 11 -42.42 -28.67 38.56
C LEU A 11 -41.13 -29.47 38.30
N LEU A 12 -41.25 -30.75 37.98
CA LEU A 12 -40.21 -31.52 37.34
C LEU A 12 -40.05 -31.02 35.89
N PHE A 13 -39.04 -30.24 35.65
CA PHE A 13 -38.53 -30.04 34.28
C PHE A 13 -37.83 -31.35 33.89
N ILE A 14 -38.42 -32.08 32.97
CA ILE A 14 -37.75 -33.16 32.25
C ILE A 14 -36.80 -32.47 31.26
N LEU A 15 -35.51 -32.37 31.61
CA LEU A 15 -34.45 -32.05 30.66
C LEU A 15 -34.38 -33.20 29.66
N SER A 16 -35.00 -33.03 28.52
CA SER A 16 -34.74 -33.81 27.34
C SER A 16 -33.36 -33.34 26.81
N CYS A 17 -32.32 -34.11 27.14
CA CYS A 17 -31.04 -33.99 26.42
C CYS A 17 -31.26 -34.50 24.99
N SER A 18 -31.65 -33.63 24.08
CA SER A 18 -31.43 -33.86 22.65
C SER A 18 -29.97 -33.53 22.38
N ASN A 19 -29.16 -34.55 22.14
CA ASN A 19 -27.87 -34.40 21.43
C ASN A 19 -28.17 -34.10 19.93
N GLY A 20 -28.70 -32.92 19.66
CA GLY A 20 -28.65 -32.29 18.36
C GLY A 20 -27.59 -31.22 18.49
N ALA A 21 -26.51 -31.29 17.75
CA ALA A 21 -25.74 -30.12 17.44
C ALA A 21 -26.76 -29.13 16.84
N ASP A 22 -26.94 -27.95 17.46
CA ASP A 22 -27.80 -26.91 16.89
C ASP A 22 -27.18 -26.59 15.52
N THR A 23 -27.89 -27.00 14.44
CA THR A 23 -27.45 -26.70 13.08
C THR A 23 -27.66 -25.21 12.87
N VAL A 24 -26.56 -24.48 12.63
CA VAL A 24 -26.61 -23.05 12.27
C VAL A 24 -27.50 -22.85 11.04
N THR A 25 -28.20 -21.73 10.99
CA THR A 25 -29.18 -21.40 9.94
C THR A 25 -28.84 -20.11 9.22
N GLU A 26 -29.50 -19.83 8.09
CA GLU A 26 -29.40 -18.55 7.38
C GLU A 26 -29.82 -17.38 8.29
N GLU A 27 -30.83 -17.55 9.14
CA GLU A 27 -31.27 -16.51 10.07
C GLU A 27 -30.21 -16.21 11.14
N ASP A 28 -29.49 -17.24 11.64
CA ASP A 28 -28.38 -17.04 12.57
C ASP A 28 -27.24 -16.25 11.92
N ALA A 29 -26.93 -16.50 10.64
CA ALA A 29 -25.93 -15.74 9.89
C ALA A 29 -26.34 -14.27 9.71
N LYS A 30 -27.62 -14.00 9.38
CA LYS A 30 -28.15 -12.63 9.25
C LYS A 30 -28.15 -11.89 10.57
N GLN A 31 -28.54 -12.57 11.64
CA GLN A 31 -28.49 -11.98 12.99
C GLN A 31 -27.05 -11.62 13.38
N PHE A 32 -26.11 -12.52 13.13
CA PHE A 32 -24.68 -12.28 13.39
C PHE A 32 -24.17 -11.05 12.62
N LEU A 33 -24.47 -10.95 11.31
CA LEU A 33 -24.06 -9.80 10.51
C LEU A 33 -24.67 -8.48 11.04
N ALA A 34 -25.93 -8.51 11.46
CA ALA A 34 -26.58 -7.34 12.07
C ALA A 34 -25.92 -6.93 13.41
N GLU A 35 -25.51 -7.90 14.24
CA GLU A 35 -24.80 -7.64 15.49
C GLU A 35 -23.40 -7.05 15.24
N VAL A 36 -22.66 -7.57 14.24
CA VAL A 36 -21.36 -7.02 13.81
C VAL A 36 -21.51 -5.59 13.33
N GLU A 37 -22.50 -5.32 12.48
CA GLU A 37 -22.81 -3.99 11.94
C GLU A 37 -23.11 -2.98 13.05
N GLU A 38 -24.01 -3.31 13.99
CA GLU A 38 -24.38 -2.44 15.10
C GLU A 38 -23.19 -2.15 16.03
N LYS A 39 -22.38 -3.17 16.28
CA LYS A 39 -21.19 -3.04 17.10
C LYS A 39 -20.13 -2.18 16.43
N ALA A 40 -19.88 -2.38 15.13
CA ALA A 40 -18.95 -1.55 14.37
C ALA A 40 -19.36 -0.07 14.36
N LYS A 41 -20.66 0.23 14.24
CA LYS A 41 -21.19 1.61 14.32
C LYS A 41 -21.03 2.25 15.69
N THR A 42 -21.16 1.47 16.75
CA THR A 42 -21.17 2.01 18.13
C THR A 42 -19.77 2.06 18.75
N GLU A 43 -18.93 1.06 18.51
CA GLU A 43 -17.61 0.95 19.12
C GLU A 43 -16.47 1.41 18.18
N GLY A 44 -16.63 1.27 16.86
CA GLY A 44 -15.64 1.66 15.86
C GLY A 44 -15.10 3.08 16.04
N PRO A 45 -15.96 4.12 16.21
CA PRO A 45 -15.50 5.48 16.46
C PRO A 45 -14.64 5.64 17.70
N VAL A 46 -14.87 4.83 18.74
CA VAL A 46 -14.06 4.87 19.97
C VAL A 46 -12.67 4.25 19.72
N TYR A 47 -12.60 3.13 18.99
CA TYR A 47 -11.34 2.51 18.58
C TYR A 47 -10.50 3.47 17.72
N SER A 48 -11.09 4.02 16.65
CA SER A 48 -10.43 4.98 15.77
C SER A 48 -9.95 6.22 16.53
N SER A 49 -10.75 6.73 17.49
CA SER A 49 -10.36 7.86 18.35
C SER A 49 -9.16 7.53 19.25
N ALA A 50 -9.05 6.31 19.77
CA ALA A 50 -7.92 5.91 20.60
C ALA A 50 -6.60 5.91 19.80
N TYR A 51 -6.62 5.42 18.56
CA TYR A 51 -5.46 5.47 17.66
C TYR A 51 -5.15 6.90 17.20
N TRP A 52 -6.17 7.70 16.92
CA TRP A 52 -6.00 9.12 16.61
C TRP A 52 -5.28 9.87 17.74
N ILE A 53 -5.71 9.67 18.99
CA ILE A 53 -5.07 10.27 20.17
C ILE A 53 -3.63 9.79 20.29
N GLN A 54 -3.37 8.49 20.12
CA GLN A 54 -2.02 7.94 20.21
C GLN A 54 -1.09 8.55 19.16
N SER A 55 -1.55 8.76 17.93
CA SER A 55 -0.75 9.33 16.84
C SER A 55 -0.52 10.85 16.97
N ASN A 56 -1.47 11.57 17.59
CA ASN A 56 -1.46 13.03 17.68
C ASN A 56 -1.07 13.59 19.06
N PHE A 57 -0.98 12.73 20.05
CA PHE A 57 -0.60 13.08 21.43
C PHE A 57 0.17 11.92 22.06
N ILE A 58 1.45 11.80 21.68
CA ILE A 58 2.29 10.65 22.07
C ILE A 58 2.72 10.78 23.53
N THR A 59 2.12 9.96 24.39
CA THR A 59 2.44 9.84 25.80
C THR A 59 2.42 8.37 26.20
N TYR A 60 2.98 8.05 27.37
CA TYR A 60 2.85 6.71 27.96
C TYR A 60 1.37 6.28 28.09
N ASP A 61 0.49 7.19 28.52
CA ASP A 61 -0.91 6.87 28.73
C ASP A 61 -1.68 6.67 27.43
N SER A 62 -1.46 7.51 26.40
CA SER A 62 -2.08 7.34 25.08
C SER A 62 -1.66 6.04 24.40
N GLN A 63 -0.38 5.69 24.48
CA GLN A 63 0.13 4.41 23.98
C GLN A 63 -0.52 3.22 24.70
N LYS A 64 -0.65 3.31 26.04
CA LYS A 64 -1.27 2.25 26.83
C LYS A 64 -2.76 2.08 26.51
N VAL A 65 -3.49 3.17 26.31
CA VAL A 65 -4.91 3.14 25.91
C VAL A 65 -5.04 2.51 24.52
N ALA A 66 -4.26 2.96 23.54
CA ALA A 66 -4.30 2.40 22.19
C ALA A 66 -3.94 0.90 22.17
N ALA A 67 -2.93 0.49 22.94
CA ALA A 67 -2.57 -0.93 23.06
C ALA A 67 -3.69 -1.80 23.66
N ASP A 68 -4.43 -1.28 24.66
CA ASP A 68 -5.59 -2.00 25.23
C ASP A 68 -6.73 -2.13 24.22
N PHE A 69 -7.01 -1.05 23.46
CA PHE A 69 -8.02 -1.10 22.38
C PHE A 69 -7.57 -2.04 21.25
N SER A 70 -6.30 -2.00 20.82
CA SER A 70 -5.75 -2.94 19.83
C SER A 70 -5.97 -4.39 20.24
N LYS A 71 -5.59 -4.73 21.47
CA LYS A 71 -5.75 -6.09 21.99
C LYS A 71 -7.23 -6.53 21.99
N ARG A 72 -8.12 -5.67 22.48
CA ARG A 72 -9.57 -5.99 22.51
C ARG A 72 -10.12 -6.15 21.11
N GLY A 73 -9.81 -5.23 20.19
CA GLY A 73 -10.25 -5.30 18.80
C GLY A 73 -9.77 -6.56 18.08
N THR A 74 -8.50 -6.96 18.30
CA THR A 74 -7.95 -8.20 17.71
C THR A 74 -8.68 -9.45 18.21
N LEU A 75 -8.95 -9.54 19.53
CA LEU A 75 -9.67 -10.68 20.10
C LEU A 75 -11.10 -10.76 19.59
N GLU A 76 -11.76 -9.63 19.47
CA GLU A 76 -13.11 -9.52 18.94
C GLU A 76 -13.17 -9.91 17.45
N ALA A 77 -12.30 -9.34 16.64
CA ALA A 77 -12.21 -9.68 15.21
C ALA A 77 -11.96 -11.19 15.00
N LEU A 78 -11.13 -11.80 15.85
CA LEU A 78 -10.89 -13.23 15.81
C LEU A 78 -12.13 -14.05 16.16
N GLU A 79 -12.89 -13.65 17.17
CA GLU A 79 -14.17 -14.28 17.53
C GLU A 79 -15.18 -14.16 16.39
N GLN A 80 -15.27 -12.96 15.80
CA GLN A 80 -16.14 -12.73 14.65
C GLN A 80 -15.75 -13.58 13.43
N ALA A 81 -14.46 -13.69 13.12
CA ALA A 81 -13.98 -14.51 12.00
C ALA A 81 -14.27 -16.00 12.22
N ARG A 82 -14.08 -16.51 13.44
CA ARG A 82 -14.41 -17.89 13.82
C ARG A 82 -15.91 -18.16 13.74
N THR A 83 -16.73 -17.21 14.18
CA THR A 83 -18.18 -17.31 14.06
C THR A 83 -18.61 -17.29 12.58
N ALA A 84 -18.03 -16.40 11.77
CA ALA A 84 -18.29 -16.34 10.33
C ALA A 84 -17.95 -17.67 9.63
N SER A 85 -16.86 -18.34 10.02
CA SER A 85 -16.48 -19.66 9.48
C SER A 85 -17.52 -20.76 9.77
N SER A 86 -18.30 -20.63 10.87
CA SER A 86 -19.35 -21.61 11.18
C SER A 86 -20.52 -21.61 10.19
N PHE A 87 -20.62 -20.57 9.35
CA PHE A 87 -21.66 -20.41 8.33
C PHE A 87 -21.19 -20.80 6.90
N ASP A 88 -19.98 -21.39 6.75
CA ASP A 88 -19.39 -21.65 5.42
C ASP A 88 -20.23 -22.61 4.59
N ASP A 89 -20.83 -23.62 5.21
CA ASP A 89 -21.65 -24.64 4.53
C ASP A 89 -23.09 -24.18 4.19
N LEU A 90 -23.50 -22.97 4.59
CA LEU A 90 -24.85 -22.46 4.33
C LEU A 90 -24.97 -21.89 2.91
N GLU A 91 -26.13 -22.10 2.28
CA GLU A 91 -26.53 -21.36 1.09
C GLU A 91 -27.07 -19.99 1.54
N LEU A 92 -26.36 -18.88 1.24
CA LEU A 92 -26.68 -17.53 1.65
C LEU A 92 -26.85 -16.63 0.43
N ASP A 93 -27.52 -15.48 0.66
CA ASP A 93 -27.48 -14.38 -0.30
C ASP A 93 -26.02 -13.98 -0.61
N PRO A 94 -25.70 -13.64 -1.89
CA PRO A 94 -24.32 -13.28 -2.25
C PRO A 94 -23.73 -12.13 -1.42
N ALA A 95 -24.53 -11.15 -0.99
CA ALA A 95 -24.05 -10.05 -0.15
C ALA A 95 -23.71 -10.52 1.27
N ASP A 96 -24.56 -11.39 1.87
CA ASP A 96 -24.30 -11.95 3.19
C ASP A 96 -23.05 -12.86 3.16
N ARG A 97 -22.92 -13.71 2.14
CA ARG A 97 -21.74 -14.53 1.94
C ARG A 97 -20.46 -13.68 1.79
N ARG A 98 -20.53 -12.58 1.00
CA ARG A 98 -19.42 -11.65 0.84
C ARG A 98 -19.03 -10.99 2.15
N ALA A 99 -20.01 -10.52 2.94
CA ALA A 99 -19.77 -9.91 4.24
C ALA A 99 -19.06 -10.87 5.20
N LEU A 100 -19.50 -12.13 5.27
CA LEU A 100 -18.85 -13.16 6.08
C LEU A 100 -17.41 -13.45 5.62
N ASN A 101 -17.16 -13.50 4.31
CA ASN A 101 -15.83 -13.69 3.77
C ASN A 101 -14.89 -12.53 4.14
N ILE A 102 -15.36 -11.28 4.03
CA ILE A 102 -14.59 -10.09 4.42
C ILE A 102 -14.23 -10.12 5.92
N ILE A 103 -15.16 -10.54 6.78
CA ILE A 103 -14.89 -10.70 8.21
C ILE A 103 -13.80 -11.76 8.45
N LYS A 104 -13.80 -12.86 7.70
CA LYS A 104 -12.80 -13.93 7.80
C LYS A 104 -11.43 -13.51 7.29
N ASN A 105 -11.35 -12.78 6.18
CA ASN A 105 -10.09 -12.37 5.52
C ASN A 105 -9.37 -11.21 6.24
N GLY A 106 -9.95 -10.64 7.29
CA GLY A 106 -9.44 -9.43 7.95
C GLY A 106 -8.08 -9.58 8.65
N PHE A 107 -7.47 -10.76 8.60
CA PHE A 107 -6.19 -11.05 9.27
C PHE A 107 -5.05 -11.22 8.27
N VAL A 108 -3.91 -10.62 8.61
CA VAL A 108 -2.63 -10.86 7.91
C VAL A 108 -1.92 -12.09 8.49
N MET A 109 -1.91 -12.23 9.82
CA MET A 109 -1.36 -13.36 10.57
C MET A 109 -2.39 -13.79 11.62
N PRO A 110 -3.32 -14.70 11.28
CA PRO A 110 -4.34 -15.13 12.22
C PRO A 110 -3.71 -16.00 13.33
N PRO A 111 -4.00 -15.71 14.61
CA PRO A 111 -3.57 -16.58 15.68
C PRO A 111 -4.35 -17.90 15.65
N PRO A 112 -3.68 -19.05 15.86
CA PRO A 112 -4.34 -20.35 15.91
C PRO A 112 -5.25 -20.51 17.14
N LEU A 113 -6.04 -21.59 17.14
CA LEU A 113 -6.90 -21.94 18.29
C LEU A 113 -6.11 -22.36 19.54
N ASP A 114 -4.89 -22.81 19.37
CA ASP A 114 -3.99 -23.17 20.46
C ASP A 114 -3.42 -21.91 21.12
N ASP A 115 -3.83 -21.63 22.35
CA ASP A 115 -3.42 -20.46 23.12
C ASP A 115 -1.89 -20.36 23.30
N GLN A 116 -1.17 -21.50 23.38
CA GLN A 116 0.28 -21.50 23.52
C GLN A 116 0.94 -21.05 22.22
N LEU A 117 0.49 -21.57 21.09
CA LEU A 117 0.98 -21.18 19.77
C LEU A 117 0.62 -19.73 19.43
N ALA A 118 -0.59 -19.29 19.76
CA ALA A 118 -1.00 -17.89 19.62
C ALA A 118 -0.10 -16.94 20.42
N GLY A 119 0.24 -17.31 21.67
CA GLY A 119 1.17 -16.57 22.49
C GLY A 119 2.60 -16.57 21.93
N GLU A 120 3.07 -17.70 21.41
CA GLU A 120 4.39 -17.82 20.75
C GLU A 120 4.45 -16.92 19.52
N MET A 121 3.43 -16.93 18.66
CA MET A 121 3.35 -16.09 17.46
C MET A 121 3.40 -14.61 17.80
N ALA A 122 2.63 -14.15 18.78
CA ALA A 122 2.63 -12.76 19.22
C ALA A 122 4.02 -12.33 19.74
N SER A 123 4.73 -13.20 20.46
CA SER A 123 6.11 -12.95 20.89
C SER A 123 7.07 -12.82 19.72
N ILE A 124 7.00 -13.75 18.76
CA ILE A 124 7.88 -13.75 17.57
C ILE A 124 7.64 -12.50 16.73
N MET A 125 6.37 -12.11 16.48
CA MET A 125 6.04 -10.91 15.72
C MET A 125 6.64 -9.65 16.37
N THR A 126 6.48 -9.52 17.71
CA THR A 126 7.06 -8.40 18.46
C THR A 126 8.59 -8.41 18.40
N GLU A 127 9.21 -9.59 18.49
CA GLU A 127 10.66 -9.73 18.39
C GLU A 127 11.19 -9.35 17.00
N LEU A 128 10.54 -9.81 15.92
CA LEU A 128 10.92 -9.48 14.55
C LEU A 128 10.82 -7.97 14.28
N GLU A 129 9.72 -7.35 14.72
CA GLU A 129 9.53 -5.90 14.60
C GLU A 129 10.59 -5.12 15.38
N SER A 130 10.88 -5.56 16.62
CA SER A 130 11.93 -4.96 17.45
C SER A 130 13.33 -5.13 16.85
N MET A 131 13.65 -6.32 16.31
CA MET A 131 14.93 -6.58 15.64
C MET A 131 15.13 -5.68 14.43
N TYR A 132 14.08 -5.42 13.66
CA TYR A 132 14.15 -4.48 12.55
C TYR A 132 14.27 -3.03 13.04
N GLY A 133 13.39 -2.58 13.92
CA GLY A 133 13.31 -1.18 14.37
C GLY A 133 14.52 -0.73 15.19
N SER A 134 15.22 -1.66 15.86
CA SER A 134 16.49 -1.38 16.56
C SER A 134 17.72 -1.85 15.79
N GLY A 135 17.55 -2.24 14.53
CA GLY A 135 18.60 -2.79 13.68
C GLY A 135 19.77 -1.82 13.50
N SER A 136 20.98 -2.34 13.71
CA SER A 136 22.22 -1.61 13.46
C SER A 136 23.35 -2.59 13.19
N HIS A 137 24.37 -2.15 12.49
CA HIS A 137 25.58 -2.94 12.28
C HIS A 137 26.83 -2.12 12.59
N CYS A 138 27.80 -2.74 13.26
CA CYS A 138 29.07 -2.13 13.62
C CYS A 138 30.21 -2.83 12.88
N PHE A 139 30.97 -2.09 12.10
CA PHE A 139 32.19 -2.60 11.47
C PHE A 139 33.40 -2.58 12.42
N ALA A 140 33.33 -1.73 13.46
CA ALA A 140 34.27 -1.64 14.57
C ALA A 140 33.56 -1.10 15.82
N GLU A 141 34.21 -1.06 16.98
CA GLU A 141 33.63 -0.66 18.27
C GLU A 141 32.97 0.73 18.25
N ASP A 142 33.52 1.67 17.47
CA ASP A 142 33.02 3.05 17.33
C ASP A 142 32.55 3.36 15.89
N ASP A 143 32.31 2.33 15.04
CA ASP A 143 31.90 2.47 13.61
C ASP A 143 30.56 1.73 13.38
N CYS A 144 29.49 2.25 14.02
CA CYS A 144 28.16 1.64 14.03
C CYS A 144 27.16 2.52 13.27
N TYR A 145 26.29 1.88 12.48
CA TYR A 145 25.29 2.53 11.63
C TYR A 145 23.93 1.87 11.85
N ASP A 146 22.89 2.68 11.97
CA ASP A 146 21.49 2.28 11.86
C ASP A 146 20.99 2.42 10.41
N LEU A 147 19.69 2.18 10.19
CA LEU A 147 19.11 2.27 8.85
C LEU A 147 19.27 3.67 8.25
N GLU A 148 18.93 4.71 9.00
CA GLU A 148 18.98 6.10 8.52
C GLU A 148 20.39 6.49 8.06
N ALA A 149 21.39 6.10 8.84
CA ALA A 149 22.79 6.36 8.49
C ALA A 149 23.22 5.58 7.23
N PHE A 150 22.78 4.32 7.07
CA PHE A 150 23.05 3.54 5.88
C PHE A 150 22.30 4.08 4.65
N GLU A 151 21.03 4.45 4.78
CA GLU A 151 20.25 5.06 3.70
C GLU A 151 20.90 6.36 3.23
N ASN A 152 21.34 7.22 4.14
CA ASN A 152 22.05 8.46 3.81
C ASN A 152 23.29 8.19 2.92
N ILE A 153 24.05 7.13 3.19
CA ILE A 153 25.19 6.73 2.35
C ILE A 153 24.70 6.28 0.97
N ILE A 154 23.73 5.37 0.93
CA ILE A 154 23.19 4.80 -0.31
C ILE A 154 22.59 5.89 -1.23
N ASP A 155 21.91 6.87 -0.65
CA ASP A 155 21.23 7.94 -1.39
C ASP A 155 22.22 8.95 -1.97
N ASN A 156 23.29 9.26 -1.24
CA ASN A 156 24.15 10.40 -1.56
C ASN A 156 25.56 10.05 -2.03
N SER A 157 26.10 8.89 -1.65
CA SER A 157 27.45 8.50 -2.09
C SER A 157 27.45 8.07 -3.57
N ARG A 158 28.63 8.23 -4.19
CA ARG A 158 28.93 7.70 -5.53
C ARG A 158 30.19 6.82 -5.51
N ASP A 159 30.72 6.51 -4.32
CA ASP A 159 31.83 5.58 -4.14
C ASP A 159 31.29 4.13 -4.06
N PRO A 160 31.59 3.26 -5.02
CA PRO A 160 31.01 1.91 -5.06
C PRO A 160 31.44 1.04 -3.88
N ASP A 161 32.62 1.25 -3.31
CA ASP A 161 33.11 0.50 -2.14
C ASP A 161 32.36 0.92 -0.86
N GLU A 162 32.11 2.23 -0.70
CA GLU A 162 31.31 2.77 0.40
C GLU A 162 29.84 2.30 0.30
N LEU A 163 29.26 2.37 -0.88
CA LEU A 163 27.92 1.87 -1.17
C LEU A 163 27.80 0.37 -0.86
N LEU A 164 28.80 -0.44 -1.27
CA LEU A 164 28.83 -1.87 -1.00
C LEU A 164 28.94 -2.16 0.48
N LYS A 165 29.77 -1.40 1.20
CA LYS A 165 29.92 -1.52 2.67
C LYS A 165 28.59 -1.24 3.38
N ALA A 166 27.92 -0.15 3.03
CA ALA A 166 26.63 0.23 3.61
C ALA A 166 25.55 -0.80 3.31
N TRP A 167 25.47 -1.24 2.05
CA TRP A 167 24.50 -2.23 1.58
C TRP A 167 24.65 -3.57 2.32
N ASN A 168 25.87 -4.08 2.47
CA ASN A 168 26.15 -5.31 3.21
C ASN A 168 25.85 -5.15 4.70
N GLY A 169 26.23 -4.01 5.29
CA GLY A 169 26.03 -3.76 6.71
C GLY A 169 24.59 -3.86 7.15
N TRP A 170 23.67 -3.23 6.40
CA TRP A 170 22.25 -3.32 6.73
C TRP A 170 21.69 -4.75 6.63
N ARG A 171 22.17 -5.58 5.72
CA ARG A 171 21.65 -6.95 5.53
C ARG A 171 22.04 -7.92 6.65
N GLU A 172 23.02 -7.57 7.47
CA GLU A 172 23.38 -8.39 8.63
C GLU A 172 22.23 -8.51 9.66
N ILE A 173 21.32 -7.54 9.72
CA ILE A 173 20.18 -7.58 10.64
C ILE A 173 19.18 -8.70 10.30
N GLY A 174 19.12 -9.13 9.04
CA GLY A 174 18.18 -10.18 8.61
C GLY A 174 18.57 -11.58 9.13
N LYS A 175 19.85 -11.88 9.23
CA LYS A 175 20.33 -13.22 9.60
C LYS A 175 19.66 -13.82 10.84
N PRO A 176 19.60 -13.14 11.98
CA PRO A 176 18.95 -13.67 13.19
C PRO A 176 17.44 -13.74 13.10
N MET A 177 16.80 -13.15 12.08
CA MET A 177 15.35 -13.19 11.89
C MET A 177 14.87 -14.47 11.20
N LYS A 178 15.73 -15.14 10.40
CA LYS A 178 15.38 -16.24 9.49
C LYS A 178 14.55 -17.34 10.15
N ALA A 179 15.08 -17.95 11.20
CA ALA A 179 14.38 -19.05 11.90
C ALA A 179 13.08 -18.60 12.59
N LYS A 180 13.06 -17.35 13.12
CA LYS A 180 11.84 -16.78 13.72
C LYS A 180 10.76 -16.54 12.69
N TYR A 181 11.13 -16.01 11.52
CA TYR A 181 10.20 -15.76 10.42
C TYR A 181 9.55 -17.06 9.95
N LEU A 182 10.33 -18.12 9.71
CA LEU A 182 9.79 -19.44 9.34
C LEU A 182 8.86 -20.00 10.41
N ARG A 183 9.24 -19.89 11.69
CA ARG A 183 8.39 -20.35 12.80
C ARG A 183 7.06 -19.59 12.86
N MET A 184 7.08 -18.29 12.63
CA MET A 184 5.87 -17.47 12.57
C MET A 184 4.96 -17.91 11.40
N VAL A 185 5.55 -18.17 10.23
CA VAL A 185 4.81 -18.68 9.06
C VAL A 185 4.13 -20.01 9.36
N ASP A 186 4.83 -20.95 9.99
CA ASP A 186 4.26 -22.25 10.39
C ASP A 186 3.03 -22.07 11.29
N ILE A 187 3.13 -21.20 12.31
CA ILE A 187 2.04 -20.94 13.23
C ILE A 187 0.90 -20.18 12.53
N GLY A 188 1.23 -19.21 11.67
CA GLY A 188 0.24 -18.46 10.88
C GLY A 188 -0.54 -19.34 9.92
N ASN A 189 0.11 -20.31 9.27
CA ASN A 189 -0.56 -21.31 8.43
C ASN A 189 -1.59 -22.12 9.23
N GLN A 190 -1.25 -22.54 10.45
CA GLN A 190 -2.21 -23.20 11.32
C GLN A 190 -3.39 -22.30 11.67
N GLY A 191 -3.13 -21.01 11.99
CA GLY A 191 -4.19 -20.05 12.25
C GLY A 191 -5.12 -19.82 11.04
N ALA A 192 -4.57 -19.78 9.82
CA ALA A 192 -5.36 -19.70 8.59
C ALA A 192 -6.22 -20.96 8.40
N GLN A 193 -5.67 -22.15 8.67
CA GLN A 193 -6.41 -23.43 8.62
C GLN A 193 -7.55 -23.48 9.67
N ASP A 194 -7.35 -22.93 10.85
CA ASP A 194 -8.38 -22.81 11.88
C ASP A 194 -9.55 -21.89 11.46
N LEU A 195 -9.34 -21.00 10.48
CA LEU A 195 -10.36 -20.16 9.85
C LEU A 195 -10.95 -20.76 8.56
N GLY A 196 -10.54 -21.98 8.17
CA GLY A 196 -11.07 -22.69 7.00
C GLY A 196 -10.33 -22.46 5.69
N PHE A 197 -9.16 -21.79 5.69
CA PHE A 197 -8.28 -21.61 4.53
C PHE A 197 -7.27 -22.78 4.41
N GLU A 198 -6.71 -22.97 3.22
CA GLU A 198 -5.65 -23.96 3.03
C GLU A 198 -4.34 -23.56 3.76
N GLY A 199 -4.08 -22.26 3.86
CA GLY A 199 -2.93 -21.66 4.52
C GLY A 199 -2.92 -20.14 4.33
N LEU A 200 -1.79 -19.50 4.69
CA LEU A 200 -1.64 -18.03 4.61
C LEU A 200 -1.76 -17.50 3.18
N SER A 201 -1.26 -18.22 2.18
CA SER A 201 -1.40 -17.81 0.77
C SER A 201 -2.87 -17.73 0.37
N ASP A 202 -3.65 -18.76 0.66
CA ASP A 202 -5.08 -18.82 0.35
C ASP A 202 -5.84 -17.69 1.09
N LEU A 203 -5.55 -17.49 2.38
CA LEU A 203 -6.10 -16.39 3.15
C LEU A 203 -5.80 -15.02 2.52
N TRP A 204 -4.54 -14.73 2.17
CA TRP A 204 -4.15 -13.43 1.64
C TRP A 204 -4.76 -13.14 0.27
N PHE A 205 -4.85 -14.17 -0.62
CA PHE A 205 -5.39 -14.00 -1.97
C PHE A 205 -6.92 -14.07 -2.03
N SER A 206 -7.57 -14.63 -0.99
CA SER A 206 -9.04 -14.66 -0.92
C SER A 206 -9.69 -13.26 -0.95
N GLN A 207 -8.95 -12.22 -0.56
CA GLN A 207 -9.42 -10.82 -0.63
C GLN A 207 -9.49 -10.24 -2.05
N TYR A 208 -8.90 -10.92 -3.06
CA TYR A 208 -8.90 -10.44 -4.45
C TYR A 208 -10.02 -11.05 -5.31
N ASP A 209 -11.04 -11.69 -4.70
CA ASP A 209 -12.23 -12.20 -5.37
C ASP A 209 -11.94 -13.18 -6.53
N MET A 210 -10.83 -13.91 -6.45
CA MET A 210 -10.44 -14.94 -7.41
C MET A 210 -9.48 -15.95 -6.76
N PRO A 211 -9.35 -17.17 -7.34
CA PRO A 211 -8.37 -18.15 -6.87
C PRO A 211 -6.94 -17.60 -6.94
N ALA A 212 -6.09 -17.98 -5.98
CA ALA A 212 -4.72 -17.49 -5.85
C ALA A 212 -3.87 -17.72 -7.13
N ASN A 213 -4.05 -18.86 -7.80
CA ASN A 213 -3.36 -19.17 -9.06
C ASN A 213 -3.82 -18.25 -10.21
N GLU A 214 -5.12 -17.97 -10.34
CA GLU A 214 -5.65 -17.07 -11.37
C GLU A 214 -5.17 -15.63 -11.12
N PHE A 215 -5.15 -15.20 -9.86
CA PHE A 215 -4.61 -13.90 -9.50
C PHE A 215 -3.12 -13.79 -9.84
N SER A 216 -2.33 -14.81 -9.49
CA SER A 216 -0.90 -14.85 -9.81
C SER A 216 -0.63 -14.79 -11.32
N GLU A 217 -1.43 -15.49 -12.15
CA GLU A 217 -1.35 -15.42 -13.61
C GLU A 217 -1.75 -14.03 -14.14
N THR A 218 -2.76 -13.40 -13.54
CA THR A 218 -3.21 -12.05 -13.91
C THR A 218 -2.10 -11.03 -13.68
N VAL A 219 -1.47 -11.01 -12.50
CA VAL A 219 -0.39 -10.05 -12.20
C VAL A 219 0.87 -10.31 -13.01
N ASP A 220 1.17 -11.56 -13.36
CA ASP A 220 2.27 -11.89 -14.27
C ASP A 220 2.01 -11.38 -15.69
N LYS A 221 0.77 -11.52 -16.20
CA LYS A 221 0.39 -10.97 -17.51
C LYS A 221 0.58 -9.45 -17.54
N VAL A 222 0.13 -8.75 -16.51
CA VAL A 222 0.30 -7.29 -16.39
C VAL A 222 1.78 -6.91 -16.37
N TYR A 223 2.63 -7.68 -15.69
CA TYR A 223 4.07 -7.48 -15.71
C TYR A 223 4.66 -7.65 -17.13
N GLU A 224 4.27 -8.69 -17.86
CA GLU A 224 4.72 -8.91 -19.25
C GLU A 224 4.28 -7.76 -20.18
N ASP A 225 3.10 -7.16 -19.95
CA ASP A 225 2.67 -5.96 -20.69
C ASP A 225 3.62 -4.77 -20.45
N LEU A 226 4.11 -4.59 -19.19
CA LEU A 226 4.97 -3.48 -18.79
C LEU A 226 6.46 -3.70 -19.08
N LYS A 227 6.86 -4.95 -19.23
CA LYS A 227 8.26 -5.35 -19.37
C LYS A 227 9.02 -4.60 -20.46
N PRO A 228 8.45 -4.29 -21.66
CA PRO A 228 9.15 -3.53 -22.68
C PRO A 228 9.58 -2.12 -22.24
N LEU A 229 8.78 -1.44 -21.39
CA LEU A 229 9.16 -0.14 -20.83
C LEU A 229 10.26 -0.31 -19.78
N TYR A 230 10.08 -1.27 -18.88
CA TYR A 230 11.04 -1.54 -17.82
C TYR A 230 12.41 -1.97 -18.38
N GLU A 231 12.43 -2.86 -19.37
CA GLU A 231 13.67 -3.29 -20.03
C GLU A 231 14.39 -2.14 -20.73
N ALA A 232 13.65 -1.25 -21.38
CA ALA A 232 14.25 -0.07 -22.03
C ALA A 232 14.86 0.88 -20.99
N LEU A 233 14.18 1.11 -19.86
CA LEU A 233 14.69 1.92 -18.76
C LEU A 233 15.91 1.28 -18.10
N GLN A 234 15.85 -0.01 -17.79
CA GLN A 234 16.96 -0.76 -17.19
C GLN A 234 18.20 -0.76 -18.12
N CYS A 235 18.00 -0.97 -19.40
CA CYS A 235 19.08 -0.95 -20.40
C CYS A 235 19.78 0.40 -20.45
N HIS A 236 19.01 1.49 -20.47
CA HIS A 236 19.55 2.85 -20.48
C HIS A 236 20.31 3.14 -19.19
N VAL A 237 19.68 2.93 -18.03
CA VAL A 237 20.29 3.20 -16.71
C VAL A 237 21.56 2.36 -16.52
N ARG A 238 21.56 1.09 -16.92
CA ARG A 238 22.76 0.25 -16.86
C ARG A 238 23.89 0.82 -17.69
N ALA A 239 23.62 1.30 -18.90
CA ALA A 239 24.65 1.88 -19.77
C ALA A 239 25.23 3.18 -19.17
N GLU A 240 24.40 4.06 -18.63
CA GLU A 240 24.84 5.28 -17.95
C GLU A 240 25.65 4.97 -16.68
N LEU A 241 25.23 3.97 -15.90
CA LEU A 241 26.00 3.50 -14.74
C LEU A 241 27.33 2.84 -15.14
N ASN A 242 27.37 2.09 -16.27
CA ASN A 242 28.61 1.54 -16.80
C ASN A 242 29.57 2.65 -17.24
N GLU A 243 29.07 3.70 -17.92
CA GLU A 243 29.88 4.86 -18.29
C GLU A 243 30.43 5.59 -17.06
N PHE A 244 29.62 5.69 -16.00
CA PHE A 244 30.00 6.39 -14.77
C PHE A 244 30.99 5.60 -13.90
N TYR A 245 30.74 4.30 -13.69
CA TYR A 245 31.51 3.45 -12.76
C TYR A 245 32.55 2.54 -13.45
N GLY A 246 32.36 2.23 -14.73
CA GLY A 246 33.19 1.29 -15.50
C GLY A 246 32.81 -0.18 -15.36
N ASP A 247 33.37 -1.01 -16.25
CA ASP A 247 33.04 -2.46 -16.36
C ASP A 247 33.36 -3.27 -15.10
N GLU A 248 34.23 -2.80 -14.22
CA GLU A 248 34.58 -3.50 -12.98
C GLU A 248 33.45 -3.43 -11.94
N VAL A 249 32.55 -2.43 -12.04
CA VAL A 249 31.42 -2.24 -11.13
C VAL A 249 30.10 -2.65 -11.79
N VAL A 250 29.90 -2.21 -13.03
CA VAL A 250 28.67 -2.49 -13.82
C VAL A 250 29.08 -2.99 -15.20
N GLU A 251 28.71 -4.23 -15.51
CA GLU A 251 28.90 -4.80 -16.84
C GLU A 251 27.95 -4.16 -17.86
N ASN A 252 28.37 -4.09 -19.13
CA ASN A 252 27.54 -3.55 -20.22
C ASN A 252 26.32 -4.41 -20.58
N GLU A 253 26.21 -5.62 -20.04
CA GLU A 253 25.14 -6.58 -20.29
C GLU A 253 24.67 -7.21 -18.97
N GLY A 254 23.42 -7.69 -18.91
CA GLY A 254 22.90 -8.44 -17.78
C GLY A 254 22.33 -7.56 -16.65
N SER A 255 22.33 -8.11 -15.44
CA SER A 255 21.70 -7.50 -14.26
C SER A 255 22.58 -6.44 -13.60
N ILE A 256 21.98 -5.39 -13.05
CA ILE A 256 22.65 -4.30 -12.33
C ILE A 256 22.90 -4.70 -10.87
N PRO A 257 24.10 -4.48 -10.29
CA PRO A 257 24.33 -4.69 -8.86
C PRO A 257 23.48 -3.76 -7.98
N ALA A 258 22.79 -4.31 -6.99
CA ALA A 258 21.76 -3.60 -6.22
C ALA A 258 22.27 -2.38 -5.43
N HIS A 259 23.53 -2.36 -5.00
CA HIS A 259 24.09 -1.33 -4.11
C HIS A 259 24.30 0.04 -4.74
N ILE A 260 24.33 0.12 -6.09
CA ILE A 260 24.62 1.37 -6.82
C ILE A 260 23.37 2.06 -7.37
N LEU A 261 22.19 1.58 -7.03
CA LEU A 261 20.90 2.04 -7.56
C LEU A 261 20.22 3.15 -6.71
N GLY A 262 20.97 3.75 -5.77
CA GLY A 262 20.53 4.93 -5.03
C GLY A 262 19.39 4.69 -4.03
N ASN A 263 19.10 3.43 -3.67
CA ASN A 263 18.13 3.08 -2.65
C ASN A 263 18.53 1.75 -1.99
N MET A 264 18.35 1.65 -0.67
CA MET A 264 18.79 0.49 0.11
C MET A 264 18.26 -0.84 -0.45
N TRP A 265 17.06 -0.87 -0.99
CA TRP A 265 16.44 -2.07 -1.58
C TRP A 265 16.41 -2.05 -3.12
N ALA A 266 16.92 -0.99 -3.74
CA ALA A 266 16.80 -0.75 -5.18
C ALA A 266 15.34 -0.84 -5.68
N GLN A 267 14.41 -0.37 -4.86
CA GLN A 267 12.97 -0.31 -5.17
C GLN A 267 12.57 1.00 -5.85
N SER A 268 13.42 2.03 -5.77
CA SER A 268 13.38 3.29 -6.49
C SER A 268 14.81 3.62 -6.93
N TRP A 269 14.97 4.25 -8.10
CA TRP A 269 16.27 4.71 -8.61
C TRP A 269 16.30 6.24 -8.72
N ALA A 270 15.39 6.93 -8.05
CA ALA A 270 15.25 8.40 -8.12
C ALA A 270 16.55 9.13 -7.69
N ASN A 271 17.29 8.58 -6.72
CA ASN A 271 18.52 9.20 -6.20
C ASN A 271 19.72 9.14 -7.14
N ILE A 272 19.62 8.40 -8.25
CA ILE A 272 20.64 8.39 -9.33
C ILE A 272 20.14 9.10 -10.59
N TYR A 273 19.14 9.96 -10.49
CA TYR A 273 18.60 10.73 -11.62
C TYR A 273 19.70 11.51 -12.36
N ASP A 274 20.66 12.09 -11.64
CA ASP A 274 21.81 12.84 -12.17
C ASP A 274 22.75 12.00 -13.03
N ILE A 275 22.79 10.69 -12.81
CA ILE A 275 23.52 9.74 -13.66
C ILE A 275 22.64 9.28 -14.83
N ALA A 276 21.38 8.91 -14.53
CA ALA A 276 20.46 8.34 -15.51
C ALA A 276 19.99 9.34 -16.59
N TYR A 277 20.02 10.64 -16.32
CA TYR A 277 19.59 11.67 -17.26
C TYR A 277 20.50 12.90 -17.18
N GLN A 278 21.28 13.13 -18.25
CA GLN A 278 22.27 14.20 -18.31
C GLN A 278 21.99 15.25 -19.39
N GLU A 279 20.90 15.11 -20.16
CA GLU A 279 20.54 16.05 -21.21
C GLU A 279 20.04 17.39 -20.62
N GLU A 280 20.40 18.49 -21.30
CA GLU A 280 19.79 19.79 -21.00
C GLU A 280 18.33 19.78 -21.49
N ALA A 281 17.39 19.91 -20.55
CA ALA A 281 15.98 19.97 -20.87
C ALA A 281 15.66 21.18 -21.75
N ALA A 282 14.81 20.99 -22.76
CA ALA A 282 14.40 22.05 -23.68
C ALA A 282 13.52 23.13 -22.99
N GLY A 283 12.82 22.75 -21.92
CA GLY A 283 11.95 23.61 -21.13
C GLY A 283 12.35 23.68 -19.66
N LYS A 284 11.60 24.43 -18.88
CA LYS A 284 11.81 24.55 -17.43
C LYS A 284 10.60 24.02 -16.69
N PRO A 285 10.80 23.16 -15.68
CA PRO A 285 9.69 22.72 -14.83
C PRO A 285 9.12 23.90 -14.03
N ILE A 286 7.83 23.83 -13.72
CA ILE A 286 7.19 24.76 -12.78
C ILE A 286 7.70 24.41 -11.39
N ASN A 287 8.24 25.40 -10.68
CA ASN A 287 8.69 25.21 -9.29
C ASN A 287 7.54 25.52 -8.35
N ILE A 288 6.73 24.51 -8.03
CA ILE A 288 5.55 24.63 -7.17
C ILE A 288 5.93 25.15 -5.77
N THR A 289 7.05 24.68 -5.19
CA THR A 289 7.55 25.15 -3.89
C THR A 289 7.74 26.67 -3.90
N LYS A 290 8.42 27.18 -4.95
CA LYS A 290 8.62 28.62 -5.07
C LYS A 290 7.31 29.39 -5.25
N VAL A 291 6.35 28.85 -5.98
CA VAL A 291 5.03 29.49 -6.16
C VAL A 291 4.28 29.57 -4.82
N ILE A 292 4.31 28.50 -4.02
CA ILE A 292 3.72 28.47 -2.67
C ILE A 292 4.36 29.56 -1.79
N GLU A 293 5.70 29.65 -1.80
CA GLU A 293 6.44 30.67 -1.05
C GLU A 293 6.12 32.09 -1.53
N ASP A 294 6.16 32.35 -2.84
CA ASP A 294 5.94 33.67 -3.42
C ASP A 294 4.49 34.18 -3.19
N LYS A 295 3.51 33.27 -3.19
CA LYS A 295 2.11 33.58 -2.86
C LYS A 295 1.89 33.70 -1.36
N GLY A 296 2.81 33.17 -0.52
CA GLY A 296 2.69 33.18 0.93
C GLY A 296 1.56 32.28 1.44
N LEU A 297 1.28 31.17 0.75
CA LEU A 297 0.20 30.26 1.12
C LEU A 297 0.44 29.67 2.50
N SER A 298 -0.64 29.54 3.26
CA SER A 298 -0.68 28.78 4.50
C SER A 298 -0.89 27.29 4.22
N GLU A 299 -0.63 26.46 5.20
CA GLU A 299 -0.88 25.02 5.18
C GLU A 299 -2.37 24.72 4.89
N ILE A 300 -3.29 25.53 5.47
CA ILE A 300 -4.73 25.38 5.26
C ILE A 300 -5.11 25.74 3.82
N GLU A 301 -4.57 26.84 3.26
CA GLU A 301 -4.84 27.23 1.87
C GLU A 301 -4.34 26.17 0.86
N MET A 302 -3.26 25.43 1.17
CA MET A 302 -2.84 24.29 0.34
C MET A 302 -3.88 23.17 0.35
N VAL A 303 -4.50 22.89 1.51
CA VAL A 303 -5.58 21.89 1.64
C VAL A 303 -6.85 22.37 0.93
N GLU A 304 -7.22 23.66 1.05
CA GLU A 304 -8.37 24.26 0.36
C GLU A 304 -8.22 24.14 -1.17
N ILE A 305 -7.04 24.39 -1.72
CA ILE A 305 -6.77 24.21 -3.16
C ILE A 305 -6.96 22.76 -3.58
N SER A 306 -6.54 21.81 -2.75
CA SER A 306 -6.70 20.39 -3.03
C SER A 306 -8.16 19.93 -2.86
N GLU A 307 -8.92 20.51 -1.93
CA GLU A 307 -10.38 20.30 -1.84
C GLU A 307 -11.08 20.84 -3.08
N ASP A 308 -10.72 22.03 -3.55
CA ASP A 308 -11.29 22.63 -4.77
C ASP A 308 -11.14 21.72 -6.00
N PHE A 309 -10.09 20.90 -6.04
CA PHE A 309 -9.97 19.88 -7.09
C PHE A 309 -11.18 18.93 -7.08
N PHE A 310 -11.52 18.36 -5.93
CA PHE A 310 -12.65 17.44 -5.79
C PHE A 310 -14.01 18.13 -5.96
N LEU A 311 -14.15 19.36 -5.46
CA LEU A 311 -15.37 20.15 -5.67
C LEU A 311 -15.59 20.42 -7.17
N SER A 312 -14.53 20.65 -7.94
CA SER A 312 -14.57 20.82 -9.38
C SER A 312 -15.04 19.55 -10.14
N LEU A 313 -14.89 18.39 -9.53
CA LEU A 313 -15.40 17.10 -10.00
C LEU A 313 -16.86 16.83 -9.54
N GLY A 314 -17.44 17.72 -8.73
CA GLY A 314 -18.81 17.59 -8.21
C GLY A 314 -18.93 16.75 -6.94
N PHE A 315 -17.84 16.55 -6.17
CA PHE A 315 -17.94 15.96 -4.84
C PHE A 315 -18.53 16.97 -3.84
N GLU A 316 -19.13 16.47 -2.76
CA GLU A 316 -19.63 17.31 -1.69
C GLU A 316 -18.46 17.88 -0.86
N PRO A 317 -18.60 19.12 -0.35
CA PRO A 317 -17.56 19.74 0.48
C PRO A 317 -17.21 18.89 1.71
N LEU A 318 -15.99 19.04 2.19
CA LEU A 318 -15.56 18.46 3.46
C LEU A 318 -16.33 19.09 4.62
N SER A 319 -16.62 18.28 5.64
CA SER A 319 -17.41 18.72 6.79
C SER A 319 -16.64 19.73 7.66
N ASP A 320 -17.37 20.55 8.43
CA ASP A 320 -16.75 21.42 9.44
C ASP A 320 -15.84 20.63 10.39
N THR A 321 -16.22 19.38 10.69
CA THR A 321 -15.45 18.45 11.54
C THR A 321 -14.07 18.15 10.97
N PHE A 322 -13.96 18.00 9.63
CA PHE A 322 -12.67 17.79 8.96
C PHE A 322 -11.71 18.95 9.26
N TRP A 323 -12.18 20.18 9.06
CA TRP A 323 -11.40 21.40 9.26
C TRP A 323 -11.04 21.67 10.72
N GLU A 324 -11.96 21.36 11.65
CA GLU A 324 -11.76 21.56 13.08
C GLU A 324 -10.83 20.53 13.73
N ARG A 325 -10.78 19.30 13.21
CA ARG A 325 -10.17 18.15 13.92
C ARG A 325 -8.97 17.54 13.22
N SER A 326 -8.72 17.85 11.95
CA SER A 326 -7.50 17.42 11.24
C SER A 326 -6.25 18.06 11.84
N LEU A 327 -5.10 17.43 11.65
CA LEU A 327 -3.81 17.99 12.02
C LEU A 327 -3.06 18.41 10.76
N PHE A 328 -2.96 19.71 10.51
CA PHE A 328 -2.26 20.29 9.36
C PHE A 328 -0.87 20.84 9.73
N ILE A 329 -0.69 21.25 10.98
CA ILE A 329 0.51 21.94 11.45
C ILE A 329 1.12 21.16 12.61
N LYS A 330 2.44 20.94 12.55
CA LYS A 330 3.18 20.26 13.62
C LYS A 330 3.07 21.01 14.95
N PRO A 331 2.50 20.40 16.00
CA PRO A 331 2.46 21.02 17.33
C PRO A 331 3.87 21.20 17.90
N VAL A 332 4.06 22.33 18.62
CA VAL A 332 5.34 22.62 19.27
C VAL A 332 5.44 22.10 20.70
N ASP A 333 4.32 21.69 21.29
CA ASP A 333 4.15 21.36 22.70
C ASP A 333 4.06 19.85 22.98
N ARG A 334 4.03 19.01 21.94
CA ARG A 334 3.91 17.56 22.06
C ARG A 334 4.51 16.80 20.88
N GLY A 335 4.79 15.51 21.10
CA GLY A 335 5.16 14.59 20.03
C GLY A 335 3.94 14.13 19.24
N VAL A 336 4.10 14.08 17.92
CA VAL A 336 3.11 13.57 16.95
C VAL A 336 3.81 12.71 15.90
N VAL A 337 3.06 11.80 15.27
CA VAL A 337 3.52 11.10 14.06
C VAL A 337 3.21 12.01 12.86
N CYS A 338 4.25 12.60 12.27
CA CYS A 338 4.10 13.56 11.15
C CYS A 338 3.82 12.90 9.80
N HIS A 339 4.04 11.58 9.65
CA HIS A 339 3.71 10.88 8.40
C HIS A 339 2.25 11.14 8.00
N ALA A 340 2.04 11.58 6.76
CA ALA A 340 0.71 11.87 6.22
C ALA A 340 -0.21 10.64 6.30
N SER A 341 -1.48 10.85 6.61
CA SER A 341 -2.47 9.76 6.68
C SER A 341 -3.90 10.30 6.74
N ALA A 342 -4.81 9.62 6.06
CA ALA A 342 -6.24 9.86 6.09
C ALA A 342 -6.93 8.91 7.10
N TRP A 343 -7.94 9.42 7.79
CA TRP A 343 -8.62 8.76 8.89
C TRP A 343 -10.13 8.84 8.75
N ASP A 344 -10.79 7.68 8.77
CA ASP A 344 -12.22 7.58 9.05
C ASP A 344 -12.41 7.29 10.54
N ILE A 345 -12.77 8.33 11.29
CA ILE A 345 -13.04 8.22 12.73
C ILE A 345 -14.47 7.76 12.98
N ASP A 346 -15.42 8.35 12.25
CA ASP A 346 -16.85 8.06 12.37
C ASP A 346 -17.53 8.37 11.02
N SER A 347 -17.58 7.38 10.15
CA SER A 347 -18.16 7.49 8.81
C SER A 347 -19.62 7.96 8.85
N ALA A 348 -20.42 7.47 9.81
CA ALA A 348 -21.84 7.82 9.94
C ALA A 348 -22.04 9.32 10.23
N ASN A 349 -21.14 9.95 10.97
CA ASN A 349 -21.16 11.36 11.31
C ASN A 349 -20.21 12.19 10.46
N GLN A 350 -19.58 11.62 9.43
CA GLN A 350 -18.60 12.26 8.55
C GLN A 350 -17.45 12.94 9.32
N ASP A 351 -17.01 12.29 10.41
CA ASP A 351 -15.78 12.67 11.12
C ASP A 351 -14.57 12.04 10.43
N LEU A 352 -14.26 12.60 9.27
CA LEU A 352 -13.11 12.25 8.45
C LEU A 352 -11.99 13.25 8.74
N ARG A 353 -10.73 12.81 8.76
CA ARG A 353 -9.59 13.69 9.09
C ARG A 353 -8.35 13.30 8.30
N ILE A 354 -7.49 14.28 8.05
CA ILE A 354 -6.09 14.01 7.69
C ILE A 354 -5.18 14.40 8.85
N LYS A 355 -4.06 13.70 8.93
CA LYS A 355 -2.97 14.02 9.85
C LYS A 355 -1.69 14.16 9.03
N MET A 356 -1.11 15.33 9.08
CA MET A 356 0.08 15.68 8.33
C MET A 356 0.76 16.88 8.99
N CYS A 357 2.09 16.91 9.06
CA CYS A 357 2.84 18.09 9.46
C CYS A 357 3.26 18.80 8.17
N ILE A 358 2.37 19.60 7.59
CA ILE A 358 2.53 20.16 6.25
C ILE A 358 3.74 21.11 6.20
N ASP A 359 4.67 20.81 5.29
CA ASP A 359 5.70 21.70 4.82
C ASP A 359 5.24 22.39 3.52
N LYS A 360 5.61 23.67 3.35
CA LYS A 360 5.15 24.47 2.20
C LYS A 360 6.03 24.19 0.98
N ASN A 361 5.86 23.01 0.39
CA ASN A 361 6.64 22.54 -0.75
C ASN A 361 5.78 21.75 -1.74
N GLU A 362 6.37 21.39 -2.88
CA GLU A 362 5.75 20.62 -3.95
C GLU A 362 5.37 19.22 -3.51
N GLU A 363 6.21 18.56 -2.70
CA GLU A 363 6.00 17.20 -2.22
C GLU A 363 4.73 17.13 -1.39
N ASP A 364 4.60 18.01 -0.38
CA ASP A 364 3.43 18.04 0.48
C ASP A 364 2.18 18.53 -0.26
N PHE A 365 2.30 19.44 -1.22
CA PHE A 365 1.17 19.80 -2.08
C PHE A 365 0.62 18.59 -2.83
N SER A 366 1.48 17.74 -3.38
CA SER A 366 1.08 16.49 -4.03
C SER A 366 0.50 15.49 -3.03
N THR A 367 1.13 15.35 -1.86
CA THR A 367 0.67 14.44 -0.80
C THR A 367 -0.71 14.82 -0.27
N ILE A 368 -1.03 16.11 -0.14
CA ILE A 368 -2.37 16.57 0.25
C ILE A 368 -3.42 16.10 -0.77
N HIS A 369 -3.15 16.19 -2.08
CA HIS A 369 -4.08 15.67 -3.10
C HIS A 369 -4.28 14.16 -2.96
N HIS A 370 -3.21 13.40 -2.66
CA HIS A 370 -3.27 11.96 -2.40
C HIS A 370 -4.13 11.64 -1.16
N GLU A 371 -3.86 12.29 -0.02
CA GLU A 371 -4.60 12.04 1.22
C GLU A 371 -6.09 12.40 1.11
N LEU A 372 -6.40 13.49 0.40
CA LEU A 372 -7.79 13.83 0.10
C LEU A 372 -8.46 12.79 -0.81
N GLY A 373 -7.71 12.11 -1.68
CA GLY A 373 -8.21 10.94 -2.42
C GLY A 373 -8.81 9.87 -1.50
N HIS A 374 -8.13 9.57 -0.40
CA HIS A 374 -8.66 8.67 0.63
C HIS A 374 -9.91 9.23 1.31
N ILE A 375 -9.91 10.52 1.68
CA ILE A 375 -11.03 11.17 2.36
C ILE A 375 -12.30 11.14 1.51
N PHE A 376 -12.18 11.49 0.22
CA PHE A 376 -13.33 11.48 -0.69
C PHE A 376 -13.78 10.07 -1.04
N TYR A 377 -12.90 9.08 -0.96
CA TYR A 377 -13.30 7.68 -1.05
C TYR A 377 -14.13 7.27 0.18
N TYR A 378 -13.70 7.62 1.41
CA TYR A 378 -14.50 7.42 2.63
C TYR A 378 -15.87 8.08 2.52
N GLN A 379 -15.92 9.32 2.04
CA GLN A 379 -17.17 10.05 1.84
C GLN A 379 -18.09 9.34 0.83
N ALA A 380 -17.53 8.78 -0.25
CA ALA A 380 -18.31 8.19 -1.35
C ALA A 380 -19.02 6.89 -0.93
N TYR A 381 -18.40 6.05 -0.11
CA TYR A 381 -18.99 4.78 0.32
C TYR A 381 -19.72 4.81 1.68
N LYS A 382 -19.91 5.97 2.28
CA LYS A 382 -20.53 6.15 3.61
C LYS A 382 -21.89 5.48 3.80
N ASP A 383 -22.64 5.30 2.71
CA ASP A 383 -23.98 4.69 2.72
C ASP A 383 -23.96 3.16 2.60
N GLN A 384 -22.78 2.55 2.43
CA GLN A 384 -22.62 1.10 2.48
C GLN A 384 -22.71 0.58 3.92
N PRO A 385 -23.11 -0.70 4.14
CA PRO A 385 -22.86 -1.37 5.41
C PRO A 385 -21.38 -1.26 5.83
N VAL A 386 -21.12 -1.12 7.13
CA VAL A 386 -19.75 -0.85 7.64
C VAL A 386 -18.72 -1.88 7.16
N VAL A 387 -19.13 -3.16 7.06
CA VAL A 387 -18.26 -4.23 6.53
C VAL A 387 -17.77 -3.96 5.11
N PHE A 388 -18.51 -3.19 4.31
CA PHE A 388 -18.17 -2.81 2.93
C PHE A 388 -17.57 -1.41 2.79
N GLN A 389 -17.44 -0.65 3.87
CA GLN A 389 -16.84 0.69 3.88
C GLN A 389 -15.31 0.61 3.80
N ARG A 390 -14.83 0.08 2.67
CA ARG A 390 -13.42 -0.10 2.33
C ARG A 390 -13.24 0.07 0.83
N GLY A 391 -12.01 0.20 0.35
CA GLY A 391 -11.71 0.12 -1.07
C GLY A 391 -12.12 -1.23 -1.66
N ALA A 392 -12.41 -1.29 -2.95
CA ALA A 392 -12.84 -2.51 -3.64
C ALA A 392 -11.86 -3.68 -3.43
N ASN A 393 -10.57 -3.38 -3.36
CA ASN A 393 -9.52 -4.18 -2.74
C ASN A 393 -8.50 -3.23 -2.08
N ASP A 394 -7.44 -3.75 -1.47
CA ASP A 394 -6.46 -2.97 -0.73
C ASP A 394 -5.56 -2.06 -1.60
N GLY A 395 -5.55 -2.24 -2.93
CA GLY A 395 -4.86 -1.37 -3.88
C GLY A 395 -5.68 -0.17 -4.36
N PHE A 396 -7.02 -0.20 -4.23
CA PHE A 396 -7.88 0.86 -4.77
C PHE A 396 -7.74 2.20 -4.04
N HIS A 397 -7.58 2.19 -2.72
CA HIS A 397 -7.40 3.42 -1.97
C HIS A 397 -6.14 4.17 -2.40
N GLU A 398 -5.01 3.46 -2.45
CA GLU A 398 -3.74 4.03 -2.92
C GLU A 398 -3.83 4.49 -4.38
N ALA A 399 -4.48 3.67 -5.24
CA ALA A 399 -4.66 4.01 -6.65
C ALA A 399 -5.45 5.32 -6.85
N VAL A 400 -6.45 5.59 -6.02
CA VAL A 400 -7.25 6.83 -6.09
C VAL A 400 -6.42 8.02 -5.60
N GLY A 401 -5.69 7.92 -4.52
CA GLY A 401 -4.77 8.96 -4.07
C GLY A 401 -3.74 9.30 -5.16
N ASP A 402 -3.09 8.28 -5.71
CA ASP A 402 -2.09 8.43 -6.78
C ASP A 402 -2.69 8.98 -8.09
N LEU A 403 -3.91 8.60 -8.45
CA LEU A 403 -4.64 9.12 -9.62
C LEU A 403 -4.72 10.65 -9.60
N LEU A 404 -4.99 11.23 -8.44
CA LEU A 404 -5.10 12.68 -8.30
C LEU A 404 -3.74 13.36 -8.53
N THR A 405 -2.65 12.73 -8.07
CA THR A 405 -1.30 13.26 -8.31
C THR A 405 -0.91 13.24 -9.79
N LEU A 406 -1.43 12.30 -10.59
CA LEU A 406 -1.24 12.29 -12.05
C LEU A 406 -1.91 13.48 -12.73
N SER A 407 -2.95 14.05 -12.13
CA SER A 407 -3.66 15.21 -12.65
C SER A 407 -3.02 16.56 -12.27
N ILE A 408 -1.94 16.58 -11.47
CA ILE A 408 -1.14 17.78 -11.17
C ILE A 408 -0.23 18.06 -12.37
N THR A 409 -0.82 18.57 -13.44
CA THR A 409 -0.16 18.82 -14.73
C THR A 409 0.13 20.32 -14.91
N PRO A 410 0.98 20.73 -15.88
CA PRO A 410 1.16 22.13 -16.20
C PRO A 410 -0.16 22.88 -16.51
N ASN A 411 -1.12 22.20 -17.15
CA ASN A 411 -2.44 22.76 -17.44
C ASN A 411 -3.27 22.99 -16.18
N TYR A 412 -3.24 22.08 -15.22
CA TYR A 412 -3.88 22.27 -13.92
C TYR A 412 -3.25 23.44 -13.16
N LEU A 413 -1.92 23.50 -13.10
CA LEU A 413 -1.18 24.58 -12.42
C LEU A 413 -1.46 25.95 -13.04
N GLU A 414 -1.65 26.02 -14.36
CA GLU A 414 -2.11 27.25 -15.03
C GLU A 414 -3.53 27.63 -14.58
N GLN A 415 -4.46 26.68 -14.56
CA GLN A 415 -5.86 26.93 -14.20
C GLN A 415 -6.04 27.45 -12.77
N ILE A 416 -5.24 26.94 -11.83
CA ILE A 416 -5.26 27.41 -10.42
C ILE A 416 -4.35 28.64 -10.18
N GLY A 417 -3.73 29.18 -11.25
CA GLY A 417 -2.89 30.36 -11.18
C GLY A 417 -1.53 30.15 -10.51
N PHE A 418 -1.02 28.91 -10.54
CA PHE A 418 0.34 28.55 -10.09
C PHE A 418 1.39 28.71 -11.20
N ALA A 419 0.94 28.81 -12.45
CA ALA A 419 1.77 29.09 -13.59
C ALA A 419 1.08 30.07 -14.55
N THR A 420 1.87 30.81 -15.32
CA THR A 420 1.38 31.51 -16.52
C THR A 420 1.30 30.53 -17.69
N SER A 421 0.56 30.88 -18.75
CA SER A 421 0.49 30.07 -19.97
C SER A 421 1.87 29.83 -20.60
N GLU A 422 2.81 30.79 -20.51
CA GLU A 422 4.17 30.68 -21.01
C GLU A 422 4.98 29.65 -20.19
N GLU A 423 4.84 29.66 -18.86
CA GLU A 423 5.50 28.71 -17.97
C GLU A 423 4.93 27.30 -18.14
N ALA A 424 3.63 27.15 -18.29
CA ALA A 424 2.97 25.88 -18.54
C ALA A 424 3.44 25.27 -19.87
N GLU A 425 3.50 26.08 -20.94
CA GLU A 425 3.99 25.61 -22.23
C GLU A 425 5.50 25.27 -22.22
N SER A 426 6.30 26.03 -21.46
CA SER A 426 7.71 25.69 -21.23
C SER A 426 7.89 24.39 -20.48
N ALA A 427 7.04 24.12 -19.46
CA ALA A 427 7.11 22.89 -18.69
C ALA A 427 6.79 21.65 -19.52
N LYS A 428 5.85 21.74 -20.47
CA LYS A 428 5.56 20.64 -21.40
C LYS A 428 6.75 20.27 -22.30
N GLN A 429 7.60 21.25 -22.66
CA GLN A 429 8.83 20.96 -23.43
C GLN A 429 9.88 20.19 -22.63
N ASN A 430 9.66 19.99 -21.33
CA ASN A 430 10.53 19.22 -20.42
C ASN A 430 10.02 17.78 -20.20
N GLU A 431 9.17 17.26 -21.09
CA GLU A 431 8.41 16.01 -20.87
C GLU A 431 9.30 14.79 -20.58
N VAL A 432 10.39 14.57 -21.33
CA VAL A 432 11.26 13.41 -21.13
C VAL A 432 11.94 13.46 -19.76
N ALA A 433 12.46 14.61 -19.34
CA ALA A 433 13.08 14.78 -18.03
C ALA A 433 12.06 14.54 -16.88
N PHE A 434 10.84 15.05 -17.04
CA PHE A 434 9.74 14.85 -16.11
C PHE A 434 9.35 13.37 -16.02
N LEU A 435 9.14 12.71 -17.15
CA LEU A 435 8.77 11.31 -17.22
C LEU A 435 9.90 10.39 -16.74
N MET A 436 11.17 10.73 -17.02
CA MET A 436 12.33 10.00 -16.51
C MET A 436 12.36 10.05 -14.98
N LYS A 437 12.21 11.23 -14.37
CA LYS A 437 12.18 11.36 -12.92
C LYS A 437 11.07 10.51 -12.29
N LYS A 438 9.86 10.54 -12.88
CA LYS A 438 8.75 9.68 -12.43
C LYS A 438 9.02 8.19 -12.66
N ALA A 439 9.60 7.81 -13.80
CA ALA A 439 9.85 6.41 -14.14
C ALA A 439 10.89 5.76 -13.22
N LEU A 440 11.94 6.50 -12.84
CA LEU A 440 12.95 6.01 -11.90
C LEU A 440 12.38 5.68 -10.50
N ASP A 441 11.19 6.16 -10.19
CA ASP A 441 10.43 5.74 -9.01
C ASP A 441 9.32 4.75 -9.38
N SER A 442 8.31 5.19 -10.11
CA SER A 442 7.06 4.45 -10.34
C SER A 442 7.26 3.19 -11.19
N VAL A 443 7.96 3.28 -12.34
CA VAL A 443 8.20 2.12 -13.23
C VAL A 443 9.13 1.12 -12.56
N VAL A 444 10.17 1.61 -11.89
CA VAL A 444 11.16 0.79 -11.17
C VAL A 444 10.54 0.02 -10.02
N ALA A 445 9.62 0.63 -9.27
CA ALA A 445 8.97 -0.01 -8.14
C ALA A 445 8.01 -1.14 -8.56
N THR A 446 7.48 -1.12 -9.79
CA THR A 446 6.46 -2.09 -10.23
C THR A 446 6.91 -3.55 -10.13
N PRO A 447 8.03 -4.00 -10.74
CA PRO A 447 8.48 -5.38 -10.59
C PRO A 447 8.94 -5.72 -9.15
N TRP A 448 9.43 -4.74 -8.39
CA TRP A 448 9.75 -4.93 -6.98
C TRP A 448 8.52 -5.27 -6.15
N THR A 449 7.43 -4.52 -6.32
CA THR A 449 6.19 -4.75 -5.57
C THR A 449 5.55 -6.09 -5.91
N LEU A 450 5.71 -6.57 -7.14
CA LEU A 450 5.24 -7.87 -7.58
C LEU A 450 6.05 -9.02 -6.95
N MET A 451 7.39 -8.97 -7.05
CA MET A 451 8.24 -10.09 -6.70
C MET A 451 8.24 -10.41 -5.19
N LEU A 452 8.01 -9.42 -4.33
CA LEU A 452 8.10 -9.60 -2.88
C LEU A 452 7.05 -10.59 -2.37
N ASP A 453 5.79 -10.43 -2.77
CA ASP A 453 4.74 -11.35 -2.35
C ASP A 453 4.80 -12.69 -3.10
N LYS A 454 5.36 -12.75 -4.31
CA LYS A 454 5.68 -14.04 -4.96
C LYS A 454 6.69 -14.85 -4.15
N TRP A 455 7.71 -14.19 -3.59
CA TRP A 455 8.63 -14.82 -2.65
C TRP A 455 7.90 -15.32 -1.40
N ARG A 456 7.04 -14.48 -0.80
CA ARG A 456 6.25 -14.85 0.38
C ARG A 456 5.34 -16.04 0.12
N MET A 457 4.65 -16.06 -1.02
CA MET A 457 3.78 -17.19 -1.37
C MET A 457 4.53 -18.52 -1.38
N ALA A 458 5.72 -18.58 -2.00
CA ALA A 458 6.55 -19.76 -2.00
C ALA A 458 6.95 -20.19 -0.58
N VAL A 459 7.23 -19.21 0.31
CA VAL A 459 7.53 -19.49 1.73
C VAL A 459 6.28 -19.99 2.46
N PHE A 460 5.14 -19.32 2.30
CA PHE A 460 3.88 -19.68 2.95
C PHE A 460 3.38 -21.07 2.55
N ASN A 461 3.58 -21.43 1.28
CA ASN A 461 3.23 -22.76 0.75
C ASN A 461 4.24 -23.85 1.14
N GLY A 462 5.36 -23.50 1.78
CA GLY A 462 6.41 -24.48 2.12
C GLY A 462 7.14 -25.04 0.90
N GLU A 463 7.21 -24.29 -0.19
CA GLU A 463 7.90 -24.67 -1.43
C GLU A 463 9.42 -24.53 -1.32
N LEU A 464 9.90 -23.79 -0.31
CA LEU A 464 11.30 -23.48 -0.10
C LEU A 464 11.81 -24.06 1.21
N SER A 465 12.96 -24.68 1.19
CA SER A 465 13.71 -25.01 2.40
C SER A 465 14.37 -23.76 3.00
N GLU A 466 14.79 -23.83 4.25
CA GLU A 466 15.47 -22.73 4.94
C GLU A 466 16.70 -22.21 4.17
N ASP A 467 17.45 -23.11 3.52
CA ASP A 467 18.66 -22.78 2.77
C ASP A 467 18.35 -22.10 1.42
N GLU A 468 17.15 -22.30 0.85
CA GLU A 468 16.75 -21.76 -0.46
C GLU A 468 16.12 -20.37 -0.37
N LEU A 469 15.73 -19.89 0.81
CA LEU A 469 14.99 -18.63 0.98
C LEU A 469 15.72 -17.42 0.36
N ASN A 470 17.02 -17.31 0.60
CA ASN A 470 17.81 -16.17 0.12
C ASN A 470 18.16 -16.29 -1.35
N ASP A 471 18.44 -17.49 -1.83
CA ASP A 471 18.75 -17.75 -3.24
C ASP A 471 17.52 -17.48 -4.11
N TYR A 472 16.34 -17.98 -3.72
CA TYR A 472 15.09 -17.71 -4.43
C TYR A 472 14.69 -16.22 -4.42
N TRP A 473 14.99 -15.49 -3.34
CA TRP A 473 14.82 -14.04 -3.32
C TRP A 473 15.63 -13.36 -4.44
N TRP A 474 16.90 -13.72 -4.59
CA TRP A 474 17.75 -13.14 -5.63
C TRP A 474 17.42 -13.65 -7.03
N GLU A 475 16.96 -14.87 -7.17
CA GLU A 475 16.40 -15.37 -8.44
C GLU A 475 15.21 -14.53 -8.90
N LEU A 476 14.27 -14.21 -8.01
CA LEU A 476 13.12 -13.34 -8.33
C LEU A 476 13.57 -11.91 -8.62
N ARG A 477 14.54 -11.37 -7.87
CA ARG A 477 15.13 -10.06 -8.13
C ARG A 477 15.73 -9.98 -9.52
N GLU A 478 16.49 -10.97 -9.90
CA GLU A 478 17.08 -11.04 -11.22
C GLU A 478 16.01 -11.20 -12.29
N LYS A 479 15.07 -12.14 -12.11
CA LYS A 479 13.98 -12.41 -13.05
C LYS A 479 13.11 -11.19 -13.35
N TYR A 480 12.63 -10.49 -12.31
CA TYR A 480 11.66 -9.40 -12.47
C TYR A 480 12.29 -8.02 -12.62
N GLN A 481 13.45 -7.79 -12.02
CA GLN A 481 14.06 -6.47 -11.98
C GLN A 481 15.37 -6.35 -12.79
N GLY A 482 16.00 -7.45 -13.20
CA GLY A 482 17.36 -7.39 -13.74
C GLY A 482 18.35 -6.79 -12.73
N VAL A 483 18.17 -7.08 -11.44
CA VAL A 483 18.99 -6.61 -10.33
C VAL A 483 19.61 -7.79 -9.62
N LYS A 484 20.94 -7.81 -9.49
CA LYS A 484 21.70 -8.88 -8.83
C LYS A 484 22.27 -8.45 -7.49
N ALA A 485 22.55 -9.43 -6.63
CA ALA A 485 23.36 -9.19 -5.44
C ALA A 485 24.75 -8.66 -5.88
N PRO A 486 25.30 -7.67 -5.17
CA PRO A 486 26.60 -7.11 -5.55
C PRO A 486 27.79 -8.04 -5.29
N ASN A 487 27.60 -9.04 -4.45
CA ASN A 487 28.58 -10.06 -4.07
C ASN A 487 27.89 -11.38 -3.69
N ASP A 488 28.68 -12.46 -3.61
CA ASP A 488 28.20 -13.76 -3.13
C ASP A 488 27.59 -13.62 -1.75
N ARG A 489 26.37 -14.15 -1.56
CA ARG A 489 25.69 -14.09 -0.28
C ARG A 489 26.12 -15.27 0.62
N PRO A 490 26.40 -15.02 1.90
CA PRO A 490 26.73 -16.10 2.82
C PRO A 490 25.53 -17.04 3.04
N ALA A 491 25.79 -18.31 3.36
CA ALA A 491 24.75 -19.32 3.52
C ALA A 491 23.71 -19.02 4.63
N ASP A 492 24.10 -18.20 5.62
CA ASP A 492 23.21 -17.73 6.69
C ASP A 492 22.44 -16.45 6.33
N ALA A 493 22.62 -15.89 5.13
CA ALA A 493 21.94 -14.67 4.71
C ALA A 493 20.40 -14.83 4.72
N PHE A 494 19.75 -13.75 5.08
CA PHE A 494 18.30 -13.59 4.97
C PHE A 494 17.98 -12.13 4.57
N ASP A 495 18.34 -11.79 3.34
CA ASP A 495 18.18 -10.43 2.80
C ASP A 495 16.72 -9.95 2.77
N PRO A 496 15.70 -10.81 2.57
CA PRO A 496 14.30 -10.43 2.75
C PRO A 496 14.01 -9.80 4.12
N GLY A 497 14.65 -10.31 5.19
CA GLY A 497 14.48 -9.78 6.56
C GLY A 497 14.96 -8.35 6.75
N ALA A 498 15.81 -7.85 5.85
CA ALA A 498 16.28 -6.46 5.86
C ALA A 498 15.29 -5.46 5.23
N LYS A 499 14.11 -5.90 4.80
CA LYS A 499 12.99 -5.06 4.36
C LYS A 499 11.84 -5.14 5.36
N TYR A 500 11.49 -4.01 5.99
CA TYR A 500 10.47 -3.92 7.06
C TYR A 500 9.21 -4.77 6.80
N HIS A 501 8.68 -4.71 5.60
CA HIS A 501 7.43 -5.37 5.22
C HIS A 501 7.50 -6.90 5.32
N VAL A 502 8.68 -7.51 5.37
CA VAL A 502 8.86 -8.95 5.58
C VAL A 502 8.70 -9.30 7.06
N PRO A 503 9.54 -8.81 7.99
CA PRO A 503 9.35 -9.08 9.42
C PRO A 503 8.07 -8.45 10.00
N GLY A 504 7.61 -7.33 9.45
CA GLY A 504 6.36 -6.65 9.84
C GLY A 504 5.09 -7.21 9.18
N ASN A 505 5.20 -8.25 8.34
CA ASN A 505 4.07 -8.94 7.68
C ASN A 505 3.09 -8.03 6.93
N THR A 506 3.56 -6.95 6.32
CA THR A 506 2.70 -6.06 5.53
C THR A 506 2.53 -6.61 4.12
N PRO A 507 1.31 -6.93 3.66
CA PRO A 507 1.06 -7.35 2.28
C PRO A 507 1.56 -6.31 1.27
N TYR A 508 2.22 -6.75 0.21
CA TYR A 508 2.89 -5.86 -0.73
C TYR A 508 2.19 -5.77 -2.09
N THR A 509 1.37 -6.75 -2.42
CA THR A 509 0.57 -6.80 -3.66
C THR A 509 -0.32 -5.56 -3.84
N ARG A 510 -0.79 -4.94 -2.75
CA ARG A 510 -1.55 -3.68 -2.78
C ARG A 510 -0.83 -2.56 -3.52
N TYR A 511 0.48 -2.43 -3.31
CA TYR A 511 1.30 -1.41 -3.97
C TYR A 511 1.49 -1.70 -5.46
N TYR A 512 1.56 -2.99 -5.83
CA TYR A 512 1.57 -3.38 -7.24
C TYR A 512 0.26 -3.00 -7.93
N LEU A 513 -0.87 -3.38 -7.33
CA LEU A 513 -2.20 -3.07 -7.85
C LEU A 513 -2.43 -1.57 -7.95
N ALA A 514 -2.08 -0.82 -6.92
CA ALA A 514 -2.23 0.63 -6.91
C ALA A 514 -1.50 1.30 -8.08
N ARG A 515 -0.23 0.89 -8.32
CA ARG A 515 0.59 1.42 -9.43
C ARG A 515 0.01 1.11 -10.80
N ILE A 516 -0.70 0.02 -10.97
CA ILE A 516 -1.35 -0.32 -12.25
C ILE A 516 -2.69 0.41 -12.38
N LEU A 517 -3.52 0.33 -11.35
CA LEU A 517 -4.88 0.86 -11.36
C LEU A 517 -4.92 2.38 -11.56
N GLN A 518 -3.99 3.13 -10.94
CA GLN A 518 -3.95 4.60 -11.09
C GLN A 518 -3.85 5.03 -12.57
N TYR A 519 -3.04 4.34 -13.37
CA TYR A 519 -2.90 4.66 -14.80
C TYR A 519 -4.12 4.21 -15.60
N GLN A 520 -4.73 3.06 -15.28
CA GLN A 520 -5.98 2.62 -15.92
C GLN A 520 -7.13 3.58 -15.63
N PHE A 521 -7.26 4.05 -14.40
CA PHE A 521 -8.27 5.05 -14.04
C PHE A 521 -8.00 6.37 -14.75
N HIS A 522 -6.75 6.83 -14.75
CA HIS A 522 -6.37 8.10 -15.37
C HIS A 522 -6.63 8.10 -16.87
N GLU A 523 -6.17 7.07 -17.61
CA GLU A 523 -6.40 6.96 -19.05
C GLU A 523 -7.90 6.97 -19.38
N SER A 524 -8.67 6.12 -18.69
CA SER A 524 -10.11 6.03 -18.92
C SER A 524 -10.83 7.34 -18.64
N LEU A 525 -10.51 8.04 -17.56
CA LEU A 525 -11.13 9.32 -17.24
C LEU A 525 -10.72 10.40 -18.25
N CYS A 526 -9.48 10.40 -18.72
CA CYS A 526 -9.00 11.30 -19.78
C CYS A 526 -9.72 11.04 -21.11
N GLU A 527 -9.96 9.79 -21.48
CA GLU A 527 -10.76 9.43 -22.65
C GLU A 527 -12.22 9.87 -22.52
N GLN A 528 -12.83 9.68 -21.37
CA GLN A 528 -14.23 10.06 -21.10
C GLN A 528 -14.45 11.57 -21.22
N ILE A 529 -13.45 12.39 -20.88
CA ILE A 529 -13.52 13.85 -21.03
C ILE A 529 -13.12 14.33 -22.43
N GLY A 530 -12.72 13.40 -23.33
CA GLY A 530 -12.36 13.71 -24.72
C GLY A 530 -10.97 14.34 -24.85
N PHE A 531 -10.05 14.06 -23.93
CA PHE A 531 -8.66 14.48 -24.06
C PHE A 531 -7.95 13.66 -25.13
N ASP A 532 -7.26 14.31 -26.06
CA ASP A 532 -6.57 13.70 -27.20
C ASP A 532 -5.04 13.98 -27.25
N GLY A 533 -4.50 14.55 -26.19
CA GLY A 533 -3.06 14.81 -26.01
C GLY A 533 -2.32 13.66 -25.31
N PRO A 534 -1.00 13.86 -25.05
CA PRO A 534 -0.22 12.91 -24.24
C PRO A 534 -0.80 12.74 -22.84
N LEU A 535 -0.93 11.49 -22.37
CA LEU A 535 -1.63 11.21 -21.10
C LEU A 535 -1.03 11.92 -19.88
N HIS A 536 0.28 12.11 -19.84
CA HIS A 536 0.96 12.84 -18.74
C HIS A 536 0.63 14.34 -18.70
N GLU A 537 -0.03 14.89 -19.71
CA GLU A 537 -0.54 16.27 -19.74
C GLU A 537 -2.04 16.36 -19.38
N CYS A 538 -2.73 15.21 -19.28
CA CYS A 538 -4.15 15.18 -18.96
C CYS A 538 -4.38 15.51 -17.48
N SER A 539 -5.32 16.40 -17.22
CA SER A 539 -5.89 16.62 -15.88
C SER A 539 -7.40 16.48 -15.95
N ILE A 540 -7.96 15.80 -14.98
CA ILE A 540 -9.42 15.65 -14.82
C ILE A 540 -10.05 16.83 -14.07
N TYR A 541 -9.24 17.79 -13.60
CA TYR A 541 -9.71 18.99 -12.88
C TYR A 541 -10.81 19.71 -13.66
N ASN A 542 -11.81 20.21 -12.94
CA ASN A 542 -12.95 20.95 -13.47
C ASN A 542 -13.79 20.16 -14.50
N ASN A 543 -13.96 18.84 -14.28
CA ASN A 543 -14.72 17.98 -15.17
C ASN A 543 -15.70 17.07 -14.42
N GLU A 544 -16.99 17.41 -14.44
CA GLU A 544 -18.05 16.66 -13.76
C GLU A 544 -18.25 15.24 -14.35
N VAL A 545 -17.95 15.02 -15.65
CA VAL A 545 -18.08 13.68 -16.27
C VAL A 545 -17.07 12.72 -15.63
N ALA A 546 -15.82 13.14 -15.48
CA ALA A 546 -14.81 12.35 -14.77
C ALA A 546 -15.21 12.12 -13.30
N GLY A 547 -15.74 13.17 -12.65
CA GLY A 547 -16.20 13.09 -11.27
C GLY A 547 -17.39 12.13 -11.09
N ASP A 548 -18.36 12.12 -11.98
CA ASP A 548 -19.51 11.19 -11.93
C ASP A 548 -19.03 9.74 -12.05
N SER A 549 -18.13 9.46 -12.99
CA SER A 549 -17.55 8.12 -13.19
C SER A 549 -16.76 7.67 -11.96
N LEU A 550 -15.92 8.57 -11.41
CA LEU A 550 -15.13 8.28 -10.21
C LEU A 550 -16.04 8.00 -9.00
N ARG A 551 -17.03 8.88 -8.73
CA ARG A 551 -17.99 8.66 -7.63
C ARG A 551 -18.77 7.36 -7.77
N ALA A 552 -19.18 6.99 -8.98
CA ALA A 552 -19.90 5.75 -9.23
C ALA A 552 -19.06 4.51 -8.84
N MET A 553 -17.76 4.51 -9.13
CA MET A 553 -16.84 3.45 -8.72
C MET A 553 -16.60 3.47 -7.20
N LEU A 554 -16.27 4.64 -6.63
CA LEU A 554 -15.93 4.78 -5.21
C LEU A 554 -17.11 4.39 -4.30
N SER A 555 -18.37 4.72 -4.69
CA SER A 555 -19.56 4.42 -3.90
C SER A 555 -19.83 2.92 -3.69
N LEU A 556 -19.22 2.05 -4.49
CA LEU A 556 -19.35 0.61 -4.34
C LEU A 556 -18.64 0.11 -3.09
N GLY A 557 -17.58 0.79 -2.64
CA GLY A 557 -16.73 0.27 -1.58
C GLY A 557 -16.29 -1.17 -1.89
N GLN A 558 -16.36 -2.05 -0.89
CA GLN A 558 -16.06 -3.48 -1.06
C GLN A 558 -17.33 -4.35 -1.23
N SER A 559 -18.50 -3.73 -1.53
CA SER A 559 -19.78 -4.46 -1.65
C SER A 559 -19.87 -5.38 -2.87
N LYS A 560 -19.00 -5.21 -3.86
CA LYS A 560 -18.90 -6.01 -5.08
C LYS A 560 -17.45 -6.51 -5.26
N PRO A 561 -17.23 -7.56 -6.08
CA PRO A 561 -15.88 -7.91 -6.51
C PRO A 561 -15.17 -6.69 -7.13
N TRP A 562 -13.88 -6.55 -6.88
CA TRP A 562 -13.11 -5.40 -7.35
C TRP A 562 -13.15 -5.25 -8.89
N GLN A 563 -13.35 -6.35 -9.62
CA GLN A 563 -13.52 -6.32 -11.08
C GLN A 563 -14.77 -5.56 -11.49
N ASP A 564 -15.85 -5.58 -10.68
CA ASP A 564 -17.07 -4.82 -10.95
C ASP A 564 -16.83 -3.32 -10.73
N ALA A 565 -16.03 -2.95 -9.74
CA ALA A 565 -15.60 -1.57 -9.52
C ALA A 565 -14.70 -1.08 -10.66
N LEU A 566 -13.77 -1.92 -11.12
CA LEU A 566 -12.92 -1.63 -12.27
C LEU A 566 -13.77 -1.42 -13.53
N GLU A 567 -14.70 -2.34 -13.86
CA GLU A 567 -15.60 -2.24 -15.02
C GLU A 567 -16.42 -0.94 -14.99
N ASN A 568 -16.79 -0.48 -13.80
CA ASN A 568 -17.59 0.73 -13.64
C ASN A 568 -16.85 1.99 -14.12
N ILE A 569 -15.54 2.06 -13.93
CA ILE A 569 -14.73 3.22 -14.30
C ILE A 569 -14.05 3.08 -15.67
N ILE A 570 -13.57 1.87 -16.03
CA ILE A 570 -12.80 1.67 -17.27
C ILE A 570 -13.55 0.86 -18.34
N GLY A 571 -14.76 0.37 -18.07
CA GLY A 571 -15.57 -0.38 -19.01
C GLY A 571 -15.12 -1.83 -19.27
N THR A 572 -14.12 -2.34 -18.54
CA THR A 572 -13.65 -3.73 -18.59
C THR A 572 -13.30 -4.25 -17.20
N ARG A 573 -13.34 -5.57 -17.06
CA ARG A 573 -12.98 -6.27 -15.81
C ARG A 573 -11.49 -6.69 -15.74
N GLU A 574 -10.70 -6.31 -16.76
CA GLU A 574 -9.33 -6.79 -16.92
C GLU A 574 -8.33 -5.76 -16.40
N LEU A 575 -7.45 -6.23 -15.50
CA LEU A 575 -6.24 -5.52 -15.13
C LEU A 575 -5.22 -5.63 -16.27
N ASN A 576 -4.61 -4.52 -16.70
CA ASN A 576 -3.58 -4.52 -17.74
C ASN A 576 -2.53 -3.42 -17.52
N GLY A 577 -1.35 -3.62 -18.10
CA GLY A 577 -0.24 -2.67 -18.02
C GLY A 577 -0.23 -1.60 -19.12
N THR A 578 -1.13 -1.67 -20.10
CA THR A 578 -1.11 -0.82 -21.31
C THR A 578 -1.26 0.66 -20.99
N SER A 579 -2.12 1.01 -20.02
CA SER A 579 -2.34 2.40 -19.62
C SER A 579 -1.06 3.07 -19.08
N MET A 580 -0.26 2.33 -18.33
CA MET A 580 1.04 2.81 -17.86
C MET A 580 2.03 2.99 -19.04
N LEU A 581 2.05 2.06 -20.00
CA LEU A 581 2.85 2.22 -21.22
C LEU A 581 2.45 3.48 -21.98
N ASN A 582 1.15 3.74 -22.14
CA ASN A 582 0.63 4.90 -22.85
C ASN A 582 1.01 6.21 -22.14
N TYR A 583 0.99 6.22 -20.81
CA TYR A 583 1.43 7.39 -20.03
C TYR A 583 2.90 7.71 -20.24
N TYR A 584 3.77 6.70 -20.30
CA TYR A 584 5.22 6.84 -20.50
C TYR A 584 5.64 6.74 -21.98
N ALA A 585 4.71 6.78 -22.93
CA ALA A 585 5.03 6.60 -24.35
C ALA A 585 6.15 7.54 -24.88
N PRO A 586 6.16 8.86 -24.56
CA PRO A 586 7.24 9.74 -25.00
C PRO A 586 8.61 9.35 -24.42
N LEU A 587 8.65 8.93 -23.15
CA LEU A 587 9.88 8.44 -22.54
C LEU A 587 10.33 7.13 -23.19
N LYS A 588 9.39 6.22 -23.47
CA LYS A 588 9.71 4.93 -24.11
C LYS A 588 10.32 5.14 -25.51
N GLU A 589 9.77 6.06 -26.29
CA GLU A 589 10.32 6.41 -27.60
C GLU A 589 11.75 6.95 -27.46
N TRP A 590 11.99 7.89 -26.57
CA TRP A 590 13.32 8.41 -26.28
C TRP A 590 14.30 7.31 -25.81
N LEU A 591 13.87 6.43 -24.88
CA LEU A 591 14.68 5.30 -24.40
C LEU A 591 15.05 4.35 -25.55
N ASP A 592 14.14 4.07 -26.49
CA ASP A 592 14.41 3.23 -27.65
C ASP A 592 15.45 3.84 -28.58
N GLU A 593 15.44 5.17 -28.70
CA GLU A 593 16.49 5.89 -29.47
C GLU A 593 17.84 5.81 -28.77
N GLN A 594 17.89 6.03 -27.44
CA GLN A 594 19.14 5.96 -26.67
C GLN A 594 19.73 4.54 -26.63
N ASN A 595 18.90 3.54 -26.68
CA ASN A 595 19.32 2.14 -26.62
C ASN A 595 19.73 1.56 -27.99
N GLN A 596 19.72 2.34 -29.08
CA GLN A 596 20.12 1.86 -30.40
C GLN A 596 21.55 1.32 -30.37
N GLY A 597 21.71 0.04 -30.69
CA GLY A 597 23.00 -0.65 -30.73
C GLY A 597 23.47 -1.18 -29.37
N ARG A 598 22.73 -0.97 -28.31
CA ARG A 598 22.97 -1.59 -26.98
C ARG A 598 22.39 -3.01 -26.93
N SER A 599 22.99 -3.88 -26.10
CA SER A 599 22.42 -5.21 -25.76
C SER A 599 21.53 -5.05 -24.54
N CYS A 600 20.22 -5.05 -24.75
CA CYS A 600 19.23 -4.90 -23.68
C CYS A 600 18.73 -6.25 -23.16
N GLY A 601 18.14 -6.25 -21.95
CA GLY A 601 17.73 -7.43 -21.21
C GLY A 601 18.83 -7.96 -20.28
N TRP A 602 18.49 -9.00 -19.50
CA TRP A 602 19.37 -9.61 -18.48
C TRP A 602 19.18 -11.12 -18.41
#